data_36c5def4c93155f8ff36c0c15b312079
#
_entry.id   36c5def4c93155f8ff36c0c15b312079
#
_cell.length_a   1.000
_cell.length_b   1.000
_cell.length_c   1.000
_cell.angle_alpha   90.00
_cell.angle_beta   90.00
_cell.angle_gamma   90.00
#
_symmetry.space_group_name_H-M   'P 1'
#
loop_
_entity.id
_entity.type
_entity.pdbx_description
1 polymer ?
#
loop_
_entity_poly.entity_id
_entity_poly.type
_entity_poly.pdbx_seq_one_letter_code
_entity_poly.pdbx_strand_id
1 'polypeptide(L)'
;MESTAADPASKVYAYEAGKRALEAHYKRMGIQAEVEMTKRPGWYRSQVKIKGQPLISIIIPNKDHVKDLELCLSSIDKKSTYRNFEVLVVENNSNHPETFEYYEKMTRKYSFVRLLTWKEGFNFSAINNFAAALANGEYFLFLNNDVEVLTPNWIQEMLMLCQQKDVGAAGAKLFYPDDTIQHAGVVIGLGGIAGHIFCRASGSADGYMGRLVSVQEYSAVTAACMLVKKEDFLLVDGFDPEFVVAFNDIDFCMKLGQHKKKVVFTPYAQLYHYESKSRGMEDTPEKQLRFKKETLLFEKKWGKELAKGDPYYSPNLSVTEGDCSLREV
;
A
#
# COMPACT_ATOMS: atom_id res chain seq x y z
N MET A 1 2.07 40.58 25.59
CA MET A 1 1.02 39.57 25.32
C MET A 1 1.71 38.39 24.70
N GLU A 2 1.81 37.30 25.42
CA GLU A 2 2.32 36.05 24.84
C GLU A 2 1.36 35.58 23.76
N SER A 3 1.91 35.19 22.60
CA SER A 3 1.11 34.69 21.50
C SER A 3 0.41 33.39 21.92
N THR A 4 -0.93 33.35 21.87
CA THR A 4 -1.70 32.11 22.09
C THR A 4 -1.35 31.00 21.08
N ALA A 5 -0.43 31.24 20.13
CA ALA A 5 0.11 30.23 19.22
C ALA A 5 1.18 29.35 19.88
N ALA A 6 1.80 29.83 20.98
CA ALA A 6 2.87 29.08 21.66
C ALA A 6 2.34 27.98 22.60
N ASP A 7 1.08 28.09 23.08
CA ASP A 7 0.48 27.07 23.95
C ASP A 7 -0.75 26.42 23.31
N PRO A 8 -0.63 25.17 22.84
CA PRO A 8 -1.76 24.41 22.30
C PRO A 8 -2.94 24.28 23.28
N ALA A 9 -2.68 24.21 24.59
CA ALA A 9 -3.73 24.06 25.61
C ALA A 9 -4.64 25.31 25.70
N SER A 10 -4.17 26.50 25.29
CA SER A 10 -4.95 27.71 25.27
C SER A 10 -6.03 27.75 24.17
N LYS A 11 -6.04 26.82 23.22
CA LYS A 11 -6.91 26.78 22.03
C LYS A 11 -7.77 25.53 21.90
N VAL A 12 -8.06 24.82 22.97
CA VAL A 12 -8.90 23.60 22.95
C VAL A 12 -10.22 23.84 22.21
N TYR A 13 -10.85 25.00 22.39
CA TYR A 13 -12.08 25.38 21.68
C TYR A 13 -11.93 25.39 20.16
N ALA A 14 -10.76 25.77 19.63
CA ALA A 14 -10.48 25.78 18.19
C ALA A 14 -10.35 24.36 17.62
N TYR A 15 -9.75 23.46 18.38
CA TYR A 15 -9.66 22.05 17.98
C TYR A 15 -11.02 21.36 17.98
N GLU A 16 -11.85 21.62 19.01
CA GLU A 16 -13.24 21.17 19.05
C GLU A 16 -14.07 21.75 17.88
N ALA A 17 -13.85 23.03 17.54
CA ALA A 17 -14.52 23.64 16.39
C ALA A 17 -14.08 22.98 15.06
N GLY A 18 -12.81 22.64 14.90
CA GLY A 18 -12.31 21.90 13.74
C GLY A 18 -12.95 20.52 13.61
N LYS A 19 -13.05 19.76 14.72
CA LYS A 19 -13.77 18.49 14.76
C LYS A 19 -15.21 18.64 14.27
N ARG A 20 -15.97 19.58 14.88
CA ARG A 20 -17.37 19.86 14.49
C ARG A 20 -17.49 20.29 13.02
N ALA A 21 -16.53 21.02 12.48
CA ALA A 21 -16.52 21.40 11.06
C ALA A 21 -16.41 20.19 10.13
N LEU A 22 -15.54 19.23 10.47
CA LEU A 22 -15.42 17.96 9.72
C LEU A 22 -16.68 17.11 9.84
N GLU A 23 -17.25 16.94 11.03
CA GLU A 23 -18.51 16.23 11.26
C GLU A 23 -19.66 16.86 10.46
N ALA A 24 -19.76 18.17 10.46
CA ALA A 24 -20.75 18.92 9.68
C ALA A 24 -20.53 18.77 8.16
N HIS A 25 -19.27 18.70 7.71
CA HIS A 25 -18.93 18.43 6.32
C HIS A 25 -19.42 17.04 5.90
N TYR A 26 -19.06 15.98 6.64
CA TYR A 26 -19.51 14.62 6.34
C TYR A 26 -21.04 14.50 6.34
N LYS A 27 -21.72 15.15 7.28
CA LYS A 27 -23.18 15.19 7.32
C LYS A 27 -23.78 15.83 6.05
N ARG A 28 -23.23 16.98 5.58
CA ARG A 28 -23.67 17.64 4.34
C ARG A 28 -23.45 16.77 3.11
N MET A 29 -22.36 15.98 3.10
CA MET A 29 -22.04 15.06 2.01
C MET A 29 -22.82 13.74 2.06
N GLY A 30 -23.65 13.52 3.10
CA GLY A 30 -24.35 12.25 3.31
C GLY A 30 -23.43 11.08 3.64
N ILE A 31 -22.19 11.37 4.12
CA ILE A 31 -21.19 10.37 4.48
C ILE A 31 -21.29 10.11 5.98
N GLN A 32 -21.48 8.86 6.36
CA GLN A 32 -21.41 8.45 7.76
C GLN A 32 -19.93 8.29 8.15
N ALA A 33 -19.45 9.17 9.02
CA ALA A 33 -18.08 9.15 9.52
C ALA A 33 -18.03 9.56 10.98
N GLU A 34 -17.09 8.98 11.72
CA GLU A 34 -16.69 9.40 13.05
C GLU A 34 -15.41 10.21 12.94
N VAL A 35 -15.33 11.35 13.65
CA VAL A 35 -14.15 12.20 13.67
C VAL A 35 -13.57 12.20 15.08
N GLU A 36 -12.31 11.79 15.21
CA GLU A 36 -11.57 11.79 16.45
C GLU A 36 -10.45 12.84 16.42
N MET A 37 -10.22 13.50 17.54
CA MET A 37 -8.99 14.27 17.73
C MET A 37 -7.84 13.28 17.99
N THR A 38 -6.73 13.48 17.29
CA THR A 38 -5.53 12.69 17.55
C THR A 38 -4.81 13.18 18.80
N LYS A 39 -3.75 12.50 19.21
CA LYS A 39 -2.88 12.98 20.30
C LYS A 39 -2.21 14.33 19.98
N ARG A 40 -2.28 14.78 18.72
CA ARG A 40 -1.72 16.05 18.26
C ARG A 40 -2.82 17.08 18.12
N PRO A 41 -2.72 18.19 18.81
CA PRO A 41 -3.70 19.26 18.73
C PRO A 41 -3.89 19.76 17.27
N GLY A 42 -5.15 19.83 16.83
CA GLY A 42 -5.51 20.27 15.47
C GLY A 42 -5.39 19.18 14.38
N TRP A 43 -5.08 17.95 14.76
CA TRP A 43 -5.04 16.81 13.85
C TRP A 43 -6.21 15.88 14.14
N TYR A 44 -6.88 15.45 13.08
CA TYR A 44 -8.11 14.66 13.18
C TYR A 44 -7.95 13.34 12.39
N ARG A 45 -8.56 12.31 12.92
CA ARG A 45 -8.77 11.04 12.23
C ARG A 45 -10.24 10.92 11.88
N SER A 46 -10.54 10.73 10.62
CA SER A 46 -11.89 10.45 10.14
C SER A 46 -12.02 8.98 9.79
N GLN A 47 -12.97 8.30 10.41
CA GLN A 47 -13.31 6.91 10.13
C GLN A 47 -14.65 6.86 9.42
N VAL A 48 -14.61 6.62 8.11
CA VAL A 48 -15.82 6.49 7.31
C VAL A 48 -16.41 5.11 7.52
N LYS A 49 -17.71 5.06 7.76
CA LYS A 49 -18.41 3.79 7.96
C LYS A 49 -18.37 2.93 6.69
N ILE A 50 -17.87 1.73 6.84
CA ILE A 50 -17.83 0.73 5.76
C ILE A 50 -19.27 0.33 5.41
N LYS A 51 -19.59 0.29 4.11
CA LYS A 51 -20.88 -0.13 3.59
C LYS A 51 -20.84 -1.63 3.29
N GLY A 52 -21.70 -2.38 3.93
CA GLY A 52 -21.76 -3.83 3.75
C GLY A 52 -20.56 -4.57 4.33
N GLN A 53 -20.36 -5.77 3.84
CA GLN A 53 -19.19 -6.61 4.11
C GLN A 53 -18.75 -7.26 2.79
N PRO A 54 -18.16 -6.48 1.84
CA PRO A 54 -17.74 -7.01 0.56
C PRO A 54 -16.68 -8.09 0.72
N LEU A 55 -16.72 -9.12 -0.14
CA LEU A 55 -15.69 -10.13 -0.17
C LEU A 55 -14.35 -9.52 -0.67
N ILE A 56 -13.27 -9.78 0.05
CA ILE A 56 -11.92 -9.34 -0.31
C ILE A 56 -11.11 -10.55 -0.71
N SER A 57 -10.52 -10.55 -1.90
CA SER A 57 -9.56 -11.57 -2.32
C SER A 57 -8.16 -11.07 -2.05
N ILE A 58 -7.48 -11.68 -1.07
CA ILE A 58 -6.07 -11.43 -0.75
C ILE A 58 -5.23 -12.30 -1.68
N ILE A 59 -4.40 -11.70 -2.52
CA ILE A 59 -3.59 -12.37 -3.54
C ILE A 59 -2.13 -12.36 -3.08
N ILE A 60 -1.55 -13.56 -2.92
CA ILE A 60 -0.21 -13.77 -2.38
C ILE A 60 0.60 -14.65 -3.34
N PRO A 61 1.42 -14.07 -4.23
CA PRO A 61 2.42 -14.84 -4.97
C PRO A 61 3.42 -15.50 -4.01
N ASN A 62 3.74 -16.78 -4.23
CA ASN A 62 4.71 -17.49 -3.40
C ASN A 62 5.62 -18.41 -4.23
N LYS A 63 6.87 -18.45 -3.83
CA LYS A 63 7.84 -19.44 -4.30
C LYS A 63 8.72 -19.83 -3.13
N ASP A 64 8.68 -21.12 -2.73
CA ASP A 64 9.44 -21.59 -1.57
C ASP A 64 9.14 -20.75 -0.30
N HIS A 65 10.11 -20.41 0.54
CA HIS A 65 9.97 -19.51 1.71
C HIS A 65 8.79 -19.84 2.63
N VAL A 66 8.65 -21.13 2.98
CA VAL A 66 7.53 -21.65 3.82
C VAL A 66 7.33 -20.87 5.11
N LYS A 67 8.42 -20.51 5.79
CA LYS A 67 8.34 -19.80 7.08
C LYS A 67 7.74 -18.42 6.95
N ASP A 68 8.06 -17.71 5.88
CA ASP A 68 7.54 -16.36 5.64
C ASP A 68 6.04 -16.44 5.29
N LEU A 69 5.65 -17.36 4.41
CA LEU A 69 4.24 -17.60 4.09
C LEU A 69 3.43 -18.05 5.32
N GLU A 70 4.00 -18.92 6.18
CA GLU A 70 3.35 -19.36 7.41
C GLU A 70 3.12 -18.21 8.39
N LEU A 71 4.12 -17.32 8.56
CA LEU A 71 4.01 -16.12 9.37
C LEU A 71 2.93 -15.18 8.81
N CYS A 72 2.94 -14.94 7.52
CA CYS A 72 1.95 -14.11 6.82
C CYS A 72 0.52 -14.63 7.06
N LEU A 73 0.23 -15.89 6.70
CA LEU A 73 -1.10 -16.49 6.86
C LEU A 73 -1.54 -16.56 8.32
N SER A 74 -0.63 -16.93 9.23
CA SER A 74 -0.93 -16.98 10.67
C SER A 74 -1.25 -15.60 11.23
N SER A 75 -0.57 -14.56 10.78
CA SER A 75 -0.84 -13.18 11.21
C SER A 75 -2.19 -12.68 10.67
N ILE A 76 -2.52 -12.98 9.42
CA ILE A 76 -3.84 -12.69 8.83
C ILE A 76 -4.94 -13.35 9.62
N ASP A 77 -4.83 -14.65 9.87
CA ASP A 77 -5.84 -15.42 10.59
C ASP A 77 -6.06 -14.91 12.01
N LYS A 78 -4.98 -14.73 12.77
CA LYS A 78 -5.05 -14.41 14.22
C LYS A 78 -5.35 -12.94 14.49
N LYS A 79 -4.87 -12.03 13.65
CA LYS A 79 -4.92 -10.60 13.95
C LYS A 79 -6.03 -9.85 13.20
N SER A 80 -6.48 -10.31 12.02
CA SER A 80 -7.48 -9.57 11.25
C SER A 80 -8.86 -9.60 11.91
N THR A 81 -9.46 -8.44 12.10
CA THR A 81 -10.85 -8.31 12.59
C THR A 81 -11.88 -8.37 11.46
N TYR A 82 -11.51 -8.01 10.24
CA TYR A 82 -12.33 -8.26 9.06
C TYR A 82 -12.28 -9.75 8.69
N ARG A 83 -13.43 -10.40 8.49
CA ARG A 83 -13.45 -11.85 8.30
C ARG A 83 -14.03 -12.30 6.96
N ASN A 84 -14.61 -11.39 6.15
CA ASN A 84 -15.16 -11.75 4.84
C ASN A 84 -14.08 -11.63 3.75
N PHE A 85 -13.12 -12.54 3.78
CA PHE A 85 -12.05 -12.63 2.78
C PHE A 85 -11.77 -14.06 2.36
N GLU A 86 -11.21 -14.23 1.16
CA GLU A 86 -10.50 -15.41 0.69
C GLU A 86 -9.02 -15.05 0.49
N VAL A 87 -8.14 -16.02 0.56
CA VAL A 87 -6.71 -15.88 0.26
C VAL A 87 -6.34 -16.78 -0.91
N LEU A 88 -5.80 -16.20 -1.96
CA LEU A 88 -5.29 -16.90 -3.14
C LEU A 88 -3.77 -16.94 -3.04
N VAL A 89 -3.22 -18.08 -2.58
CA VAL A 89 -1.77 -18.31 -2.63
C VAL A 89 -1.43 -18.83 -4.03
N VAL A 90 -0.54 -18.12 -4.73
CA VAL A 90 -0.16 -18.47 -6.10
C VAL A 90 1.23 -19.07 -6.07
N GLU A 91 1.29 -20.40 -6.16
CA GLU A 91 2.52 -21.17 -6.32
C GLU A 91 3.21 -20.83 -7.65
N ASN A 92 4.49 -20.46 -7.62
CA ASN A 92 5.27 -20.15 -8.81
C ASN A 92 6.60 -20.89 -8.85
N ASN A 93 6.58 -22.12 -9.35
CA ASN A 93 7.77 -22.95 -9.61
C ASN A 93 8.69 -23.11 -8.39
N SER A 94 8.10 -23.47 -7.24
CA SER A 94 8.84 -23.88 -6.04
C SER A 94 9.67 -25.14 -6.31
N ASN A 95 10.84 -25.24 -5.69
CA ASN A 95 11.77 -26.34 -5.88
C ASN A 95 11.94 -27.22 -4.62
N HIS A 96 11.55 -26.72 -3.45
CA HIS A 96 11.73 -27.41 -2.18
C HIS A 96 10.52 -28.31 -1.87
N PRO A 97 10.68 -29.62 -1.64
CA PRO A 97 9.59 -30.55 -1.30
C PRO A 97 8.76 -30.07 -0.09
N GLU A 98 9.42 -29.50 0.92
CA GLU A 98 8.78 -28.94 2.11
C GLU A 98 7.73 -27.87 1.79
N THR A 99 7.86 -27.17 0.66
CA THR A 99 6.90 -26.17 0.21
C THR A 99 5.56 -26.83 -0.16
N PHE A 100 5.61 -27.94 -0.89
CA PHE A 100 4.41 -28.67 -1.29
C PHE A 100 3.73 -29.35 -0.09
N GLU A 101 4.53 -29.90 0.85
CA GLU A 101 3.99 -30.42 2.11
C GLU A 101 3.30 -29.34 2.92
N TYR A 102 3.86 -28.12 2.95
CA TYR A 102 3.24 -26.99 3.61
C TYR A 102 1.95 -26.58 2.92
N TYR A 103 1.89 -26.54 1.60
CA TYR A 103 0.66 -26.21 0.86
C TYR A 103 -0.49 -27.17 1.20
N GLU A 104 -0.23 -28.46 1.33
CA GLU A 104 -1.24 -29.43 1.79
C GLU A 104 -1.70 -29.15 3.22
N LYS A 105 -0.77 -28.85 4.14
CA LYS A 105 -1.11 -28.49 5.53
C LYS A 105 -1.91 -27.20 5.60
N MET A 106 -1.48 -26.18 4.88
CA MET A 106 -2.10 -24.85 4.82
C MET A 106 -3.56 -24.93 4.36
N THR A 107 -3.84 -25.63 3.26
CA THR A 107 -5.19 -25.76 2.69
C THR A 107 -6.13 -26.56 3.59
N ARG A 108 -5.62 -27.51 4.39
CA ARG A 108 -6.40 -28.21 5.43
C ARG A 108 -6.66 -27.33 6.67
N LYS A 109 -5.68 -26.50 7.05
CA LYS A 109 -5.74 -25.65 8.25
C LYS A 109 -6.61 -24.41 8.05
N TYR A 110 -6.52 -23.76 6.90
CA TYR A 110 -7.18 -22.49 6.62
C TYR A 110 -8.25 -22.67 5.52
N SER A 111 -9.52 -22.76 5.90
CA SER A 111 -10.65 -22.93 4.97
C SER A 111 -10.82 -21.75 4.00
N PHE A 112 -10.25 -20.59 4.32
CA PHE A 112 -10.27 -19.40 3.48
C PHE A 112 -9.14 -19.36 2.44
N VAL A 113 -8.21 -20.33 2.44
CA VAL A 113 -7.07 -20.38 1.52
C VAL A 113 -7.37 -21.28 0.31
N ARG A 114 -7.10 -20.76 -0.87
CA ARG A 114 -7.08 -21.48 -2.15
C ARG A 114 -5.67 -21.44 -2.71
N LEU A 115 -5.14 -22.60 -3.10
CA LEU A 115 -3.86 -22.70 -3.81
C LEU A 115 -4.10 -22.64 -5.31
N LEU A 116 -3.43 -21.73 -5.98
CA LEU A 116 -3.37 -21.64 -7.44
C LEU A 116 -1.96 -21.95 -7.90
N THR A 117 -1.79 -22.42 -9.13
CA THR A 117 -0.47 -22.74 -9.69
C THR A 117 -0.24 -21.94 -10.97
N TRP A 118 0.80 -21.11 -10.95
CA TRP A 118 1.34 -20.40 -12.11
C TRP A 118 2.56 -21.14 -12.64
N LYS A 119 2.47 -21.69 -13.86
CA LYS A 119 3.50 -22.57 -14.44
C LYS A 119 4.55 -21.85 -15.26
N GLU A 120 4.28 -20.60 -15.63
CA GLU A 120 5.19 -19.79 -16.43
C GLU A 120 6.33 -19.22 -15.56
N GLY A 121 7.30 -18.58 -16.20
CA GLY A 121 8.38 -17.87 -15.51
C GLY A 121 7.85 -16.80 -14.54
N PHE A 122 8.70 -16.39 -13.61
CA PHE A 122 8.34 -15.35 -12.66
C PHE A 122 8.05 -14.03 -13.39
N ASN A 123 6.87 -13.52 -13.14
CA ASN A 123 6.43 -12.19 -13.55
C ASN A 123 5.36 -11.73 -12.55
N PHE A 124 5.71 -10.77 -11.69
CA PHE A 124 4.83 -10.30 -10.62
C PHE A 124 3.48 -9.83 -11.17
N SER A 125 3.51 -9.03 -12.24
CA SER A 125 2.31 -8.50 -12.89
C SER A 125 1.40 -9.62 -13.42
N ALA A 126 1.98 -10.57 -14.18
CA ALA A 126 1.23 -11.66 -14.79
C ALA A 126 0.65 -12.62 -13.73
N ILE A 127 1.40 -12.94 -12.68
CA ILE A 127 0.96 -13.79 -11.56
C ILE A 127 -0.24 -13.16 -10.85
N ASN A 128 -0.17 -11.87 -10.53
CA ASN A 128 -1.26 -11.17 -9.87
C ASN A 128 -2.49 -11.02 -10.78
N ASN A 129 -2.30 -10.73 -12.07
CA ASN A 129 -3.41 -10.70 -13.05
C ASN A 129 -4.09 -12.06 -13.18
N PHE A 130 -3.31 -13.15 -13.24
CA PHE A 130 -3.84 -14.52 -13.27
C PHE A 130 -4.71 -14.82 -12.06
N ALA A 131 -4.23 -14.49 -10.86
CA ALA A 131 -4.97 -14.72 -9.64
C ALA A 131 -6.22 -13.83 -9.55
N ALA A 132 -6.12 -12.55 -9.95
CA ALA A 132 -7.25 -11.62 -9.98
C ALA A 132 -8.37 -12.10 -10.90
N ALA A 133 -8.05 -12.76 -12.02
CA ALA A 133 -9.04 -13.36 -12.93
C ALA A 133 -9.80 -14.54 -12.28
N LEU A 134 -9.22 -15.21 -11.29
CA LEU A 134 -9.80 -16.35 -10.57
C LEU A 134 -10.38 -15.97 -9.20
N ALA A 135 -10.25 -14.70 -8.80
CA ALA A 135 -10.70 -14.16 -7.54
C ALA A 135 -12.20 -13.87 -7.54
N ASN A 136 -12.87 -14.19 -6.42
CA ASN A 136 -14.32 -13.98 -6.25
C ASN A 136 -14.66 -12.62 -5.62
N GLY A 137 -13.69 -11.93 -5.01
CA GLY A 137 -13.88 -10.71 -4.26
C GLY A 137 -14.30 -9.50 -5.10
N GLU A 138 -14.98 -8.58 -4.45
CA GLU A 138 -15.28 -7.24 -4.98
C GLU A 138 -14.07 -6.30 -4.88
N TYR A 139 -13.11 -6.66 -4.03
CA TYR A 139 -11.84 -5.97 -3.83
C TYR A 139 -10.71 -6.98 -3.91
N PHE A 140 -9.60 -6.54 -4.50
CA PHE A 140 -8.33 -7.28 -4.53
C PHE A 140 -7.35 -6.63 -3.57
N LEU A 141 -6.77 -7.43 -2.70
CA LEU A 141 -5.70 -7.02 -1.80
C LEU A 141 -4.43 -7.75 -2.21
N PHE A 142 -3.56 -7.04 -2.94
CA PHE A 142 -2.25 -7.56 -3.29
C PHE A 142 -1.36 -7.53 -2.06
N LEU A 143 -0.71 -8.65 -1.77
CA LEU A 143 0.05 -8.83 -0.55
C LEU A 143 1.28 -9.70 -0.82
N ASN A 144 2.45 -9.27 -0.38
CA ASN A 144 3.64 -10.11 -0.43
C ASN A 144 3.55 -11.25 0.60
N ASN A 145 4.26 -12.36 0.32
CA ASN A 145 4.29 -13.53 1.21
C ASN A 145 5.14 -13.33 2.47
N ASP A 146 5.97 -12.29 2.52
CA ASP A 146 6.90 -11.96 3.59
C ASP A 146 6.46 -10.74 4.42
N VAL A 147 5.15 -10.62 4.64
CA VAL A 147 4.56 -9.59 5.50
C VAL A 147 3.99 -10.18 6.78
N GLU A 148 3.94 -9.38 7.85
CA GLU A 148 3.25 -9.72 9.09
C GLU A 148 2.33 -8.59 9.50
N VAL A 149 1.04 -8.90 9.71
CA VAL A 149 0.02 -7.94 10.16
C VAL A 149 0.34 -7.45 11.57
N LEU A 150 0.29 -6.13 11.79
CA LEU A 150 0.43 -5.51 13.11
C LEU A 150 -0.91 -5.03 13.66
N THR A 151 -1.64 -4.22 12.91
CA THR A 151 -2.91 -3.63 13.37
C THR A 151 -4.10 -4.51 13.00
N PRO A 152 -4.99 -4.87 13.97
CA PRO A 152 -6.08 -5.82 13.72
C PRO A 152 -7.10 -5.36 12.66
N ASN A 153 -7.32 -4.07 12.54
CA ASN A 153 -8.28 -3.46 11.61
C ASN A 153 -7.67 -2.99 10.28
N TRP A 154 -6.48 -3.51 9.91
CA TRP A 154 -5.73 -3.09 8.72
C TRP A 154 -6.54 -3.14 7.42
N ILE A 155 -7.38 -4.16 7.24
CA ILE A 155 -8.25 -4.30 6.07
C ILE A 155 -9.32 -3.20 6.08
N GLN A 156 -9.97 -2.96 7.22
CA GLN A 156 -11.01 -1.94 7.36
C GLN A 156 -10.46 -0.54 7.10
N GLU A 157 -9.23 -0.24 7.55
CA GLU A 157 -8.57 1.04 7.34
C GLU A 157 -8.32 1.35 5.86
N MET A 158 -8.04 0.34 5.06
CA MET A 158 -7.92 0.50 3.61
C MET A 158 -9.28 0.48 2.91
N LEU A 159 -10.20 -0.41 3.35
CA LEU A 159 -11.50 -0.58 2.72
C LEU A 159 -12.37 0.67 2.82
N MET A 160 -12.42 1.34 3.99
CA MET A 160 -13.20 2.58 4.16
C MET A 160 -12.76 3.69 3.21
N LEU A 161 -11.48 3.69 2.81
CA LEU A 161 -10.94 4.64 1.83
C LEU A 161 -11.27 4.19 0.41
N CYS A 162 -11.02 2.93 0.06
CA CYS A 162 -11.34 2.39 -1.26
C CYS A 162 -12.83 2.41 -1.60
N GLN A 163 -13.73 2.44 -0.61
CA GLN A 163 -15.16 2.59 -0.87
C GLN A 163 -15.55 4.02 -1.32
N GLN A 164 -14.68 5.00 -1.19
CA GLN A 164 -14.93 6.32 -1.77
C GLN A 164 -14.87 6.24 -3.30
N LYS A 165 -15.76 6.99 -3.96
CA LYS A 165 -15.96 6.88 -5.43
C LYS A 165 -14.70 7.22 -6.23
N ASP A 166 -13.93 8.17 -5.75
CA ASP A 166 -12.75 8.72 -6.41
C ASP A 166 -11.44 8.04 -5.99
N VAL A 167 -11.48 7.10 -5.03
CA VAL A 167 -10.31 6.33 -4.60
C VAL A 167 -10.21 5.02 -5.37
N GLY A 168 -9.11 4.82 -6.10
CA GLY A 168 -8.82 3.61 -6.86
C GLY A 168 -7.98 2.59 -6.09
N ALA A 169 -7.03 3.09 -5.28
CA ALA A 169 -6.16 2.22 -4.48
C ALA A 169 -5.87 2.80 -3.10
N ALA A 170 -5.69 1.92 -2.10
CA ALA A 170 -5.22 2.28 -0.76
C ALA A 170 -4.03 1.40 -0.37
N GLY A 171 -2.93 2.02 0.07
CA GLY A 171 -1.72 1.36 0.57
C GLY A 171 -1.58 1.47 2.08
N ALA A 172 -0.99 0.45 2.69
CA ALA A 172 -0.69 0.37 4.10
C ALA A 172 0.67 1.01 4.43
N LYS A 173 0.90 1.33 5.71
CA LYS A 173 2.22 1.68 6.25
C LYS A 173 2.99 0.40 6.51
N LEU A 174 4.16 0.27 5.87
CA LEU A 174 5.03 -0.88 6.06
C LEU A 174 6.27 -0.49 6.84
N PHE A 175 6.69 -1.41 7.71
CA PHE A 175 7.90 -1.28 8.52
C PHE A 175 8.91 -2.35 8.15
N TYR A 176 10.17 -2.01 8.26
CA TYR A 176 11.23 -3.00 8.37
C TYR A 176 11.19 -3.69 9.74
N PRO A 177 11.85 -4.86 9.90
CA PRO A 177 11.90 -5.57 11.18
C PRO A 177 12.55 -4.79 12.34
N ASP A 178 13.27 -3.72 12.03
CA ASP A 178 13.92 -2.81 12.99
C ASP A 178 13.04 -1.61 13.39
N ASP A 179 11.74 -1.67 13.10
CA ASP A 179 10.74 -0.61 13.34
C ASP A 179 10.99 0.69 12.56
N THR A 180 11.89 0.70 11.58
CA THR A 180 12.01 1.82 10.65
C THR A 180 10.98 1.71 9.52
N ILE A 181 10.63 2.85 8.92
CA ILE A 181 9.65 2.91 7.84
C ILE A 181 10.23 2.29 6.57
N GLN A 182 9.50 1.36 5.97
CA GLN A 182 9.80 0.80 4.66
C GLN A 182 8.94 1.48 3.57
N HIS A 183 7.65 1.68 3.84
CA HIS A 183 6.72 2.32 2.91
C HIS A 183 5.74 3.24 3.63
N ALA A 184 5.60 4.45 3.10
CA ALA A 184 4.59 5.43 3.52
C ALA A 184 4.09 6.27 2.34
N GLY A 185 4.08 5.70 1.14
CA GLY A 185 3.76 6.35 -0.13
C GLY A 185 4.96 6.44 -1.06
N VAL A 186 4.68 6.64 -2.33
CA VAL A 186 5.68 6.78 -3.41
C VAL A 186 5.53 8.13 -4.07
N VAL A 187 6.66 8.81 -4.25
CA VAL A 187 6.78 10.09 -4.97
C VAL A 187 7.46 9.86 -6.31
N ILE A 188 6.84 10.33 -7.39
CA ILE A 188 7.38 10.26 -8.75
C ILE A 188 8.51 11.26 -8.91
N GLY A 189 9.62 10.83 -9.51
CA GLY A 189 10.84 11.62 -9.66
C GLY A 189 11.82 11.49 -8.49
N LEU A 190 11.39 10.98 -7.33
CA LEU A 190 12.27 10.73 -6.20
C LEU A 190 13.30 9.64 -6.54
N GLY A 191 14.60 9.94 -6.36
CA GLY A 191 15.67 9.03 -6.73
C GLY A 191 15.83 8.82 -8.24
N GLY A 192 15.24 9.69 -9.07
CA GLY A 192 15.30 9.66 -10.53
C GLY A 192 13.98 9.24 -11.19
N ILE A 193 13.40 8.11 -10.81
CA ILE A 193 12.13 7.59 -11.39
C ILE A 193 10.98 7.69 -10.40
N ALA A 194 11.09 7.02 -9.28
CA ALA A 194 10.11 7.03 -8.19
C ALA A 194 10.72 6.39 -6.95
N GLY A 195 10.40 6.92 -5.78
CA GLY A 195 10.96 6.43 -4.52
C GLY A 195 9.97 6.45 -3.37
N HIS A 196 10.23 5.59 -2.40
CA HIS A 196 9.48 5.55 -1.13
C HIS A 196 9.87 6.74 -0.28
N ILE A 197 8.88 7.55 0.11
CA ILE A 197 9.10 8.69 1.00
C ILE A 197 9.33 8.20 2.44
N PHE A 198 10.20 8.88 3.18
CA PHE A 198 10.58 8.56 4.57
C PHE A 198 11.14 7.17 4.79
N CYS A 199 11.65 6.51 3.75
CA CYS A 199 12.31 5.21 3.88
C CYS A 199 13.45 5.28 4.90
N ARG A 200 13.49 4.30 5.84
CA ARG A 200 14.42 4.25 6.98
C ARG A 200 14.24 5.31 8.06
N ALA A 201 13.25 6.18 7.96
CA ALA A 201 12.90 7.06 9.08
C ALA A 201 12.35 6.23 10.26
N SER A 202 12.41 6.79 11.48
CA SER A 202 11.82 6.13 12.65
C SER A 202 10.34 5.86 12.47
N GLY A 203 9.86 4.68 12.83
CA GLY A 203 8.44 4.32 12.76
C GLY A 203 7.53 5.20 13.62
N SER A 204 8.08 5.85 14.66
CA SER A 204 7.40 6.82 15.52
C SER A 204 7.43 8.26 15.01
N ALA A 205 8.13 8.53 13.90
CA ALA A 205 8.20 9.87 13.33
C ALA A 205 6.83 10.30 12.78
N ASP A 206 6.58 11.63 12.83
CA ASP A 206 5.37 12.22 12.27
C ASP A 206 5.46 12.49 10.77
N GLY A 207 6.68 12.57 10.27
CA GLY A 207 6.97 13.05 8.93
C GLY A 207 6.72 14.55 8.76
N TYR A 208 7.15 15.06 7.62
CA TYR A 208 6.92 16.46 7.24
C TYR A 208 5.42 16.75 7.23
N MET A 209 5.01 17.76 7.98
CA MET A 209 3.60 18.19 8.09
C MET A 209 2.63 17.02 8.42
N GLY A 210 3.10 16.01 9.19
CA GLY A 210 2.30 14.88 9.65
C GLY A 210 1.98 13.82 8.59
N ARG A 211 2.73 13.75 7.52
CA ARG A 211 2.50 12.80 6.43
C ARG A 211 2.57 11.33 6.86
N LEU A 212 3.24 11.03 7.98
CA LEU A 212 3.34 9.67 8.51
C LEU A 212 2.26 9.28 9.52
N VAL A 213 1.39 10.23 9.90
CA VAL A 213 0.35 10.03 10.93
C VAL A 213 -1.05 10.40 10.48
N SER A 214 -1.22 10.80 9.23
CA SER A 214 -2.51 11.09 8.61
C SER A 214 -2.62 10.44 7.23
N VAL A 215 -3.86 10.19 6.79
CA VAL A 215 -4.14 9.71 5.44
C VAL A 215 -3.64 10.73 4.42
N GLN A 216 -2.94 10.27 3.40
CA GLN A 216 -2.33 11.11 2.36
C GLN A 216 -2.70 10.62 0.96
N GLU A 217 -2.81 11.54 0.01
CA GLU A 217 -2.82 11.23 -1.42
C GLU A 217 -1.38 11.19 -1.93
N TYR A 218 -1.05 10.16 -2.70
CA TYR A 218 0.24 9.97 -3.37
C TYR A 218 0.07 9.55 -4.82
N SER A 219 1.11 9.70 -5.62
CA SER A 219 1.11 9.21 -6.99
C SER A 219 1.08 7.68 -7.07
N ALA A 220 1.68 7.00 -6.10
CA ALA A 220 1.63 5.55 -6.00
C ALA A 220 1.79 5.03 -4.57
N VAL A 221 1.42 3.76 -4.39
CA VAL A 221 1.70 2.93 -3.20
C VAL A 221 2.18 1.56 -3.66
N THR A 222 2.93 0.86 -2.82
CA THR A 222 3.49 -0.45 -3.19
C THR A 222 2.45 -1.57 -3.15
N ALA A 223 2.52 -2.48 -4.10
CA ALA A 223 1.72 -3.71 -4.13
C ALA A 223 2.16 -4.75 -3.08
N ALA A 224 3.18 -4.47 -2.28
CA ALA A 224 3.50 -5.30 -1.11
C ALA A 224 2.34 -5.34 -0.10
N CYS A 225 1.50 -4.27 -0.04
CA CYS A 225 0.18 -4.28 0.61
C CYS A 225 -0.71 -3.17 0.01
N MET A 226 -1.52 -3.52 -0.98
CA MET A 226 -2.36 -2.57 -1.72
C MET A 226 -3.77 -3.14 -1.94
N LEU A 227 -4.78 -2.41 -1.49
CA LEU A 227 -6.20 -2.72 -1.72
C LEU A 227 -6.73 -1.91 -2.90
N VAL A 228 -7.45 -2.58 -3.81
CA VAL A 228 -8.03 -1.99 -5.04
C VAL A 228 -9.44 -2.52 -5.24
N LYS A 229 -10.36 -1.72 -5.76
CA LYS A 229 -11.64 -2.23 -6.25
C LYS A 229 -11.44 -3.09 -7.49
N LYS A 230 -12.17 -4.21 -7.59
CA LYS A 230 -12.19 -5.04 -8.80
C LYS A 230 -12.55 -4.23 -10.05
N GLU A 231 -13.55 -3.33 -9.97
CA GLU A 231 -13.94 -2.47 -11.09
C GLU A 231 -12.80 -1.54 -11.55
N ASP A 232 -12.06 -0.95 -10.62
CA ASP A 232 -10.95 -0.06 -10.92
C ASP A 232 -9.71 -0.81 -11.43
N PHE A 233 -9.49 -2.06 -10.94
CA PHE A 233 -8.45 -2.95 -11.47
C PHE A 233 -8.73 -3.30 -12.94
N LEU A 234 -9.97 -3.65 -13.27
CA LEU A 234 -10.38 -3.97 -14.63
C LEU A 234 -10.39 -2.74 -15.55
N LEU A 235 -10.74 -1.56 -15.02
CA LEU A 235 -10.75 -0.29 -15.76
C LEU A 235 -9.38 0.05 -16.37
N VAL A 236 -8.29 -0.37 -15.71
CA VAL A 236 -6.92 -0.09 -16.15
C VAL A 236 -6.19 -1.34 -16.69
N ASP A 237 -6.93 -2.41 -17.00
CA ASP A 237 -6.40 -3.69 -17.51
C ASP A 237 -5.35 -4.33 -16.59
N GLY A 238 -5.52 -4.18 -15.27
CA GLY A 238 -4.64 -4.76 -14.25
C GLY A 238 -3.20 -4.25 -14.30
N PHE A 239 -2.26 -5.08 -13.85
CA PHE A 239 -0.82 -4.79 -13.96
C PHE A 239 -0.32 -5.01 -15.39
N ASP A 240 0.62 -4.20 -15.84
CA ASP A 240 1.27 -4.35 -17.14
C ASP A 240 2.36 -5.44 -17.07
N PRO A 241 2.22 -6.57 -17.80
CA PRO A 241 3.20 -7.67 -17.75
C PRO A 241 4.59 -7.33 -18.30
N GLU A 242 4.76 -6.21 -18.98
CA GLU A 242 6.09 -5.75 -19.39
C GLU A 242 6.93 -5.31 -18.16
N PHE A 243 6.29 -4.93 -17.05
CA PHE A 243 6.94 -4.70 -15.75
C PHE A 243 6.95 -6.00 -14.95
N VAL A 244 8.01 -6.76 -15.09
CA VAL A 244 8.15 -8.11 -14.51
C VAL A 244 8.34 -8.05 -12.99
N VAL A 245 9.11 -7.07 -12.51
CA VAL A 245 9.51 -6.92 -11.12
C VAL A 245 9.40 -5.48 -10.61
N ALA A 246 10.09 -4.53 -11.26
CA ALA A 246 10.12 -3.15 -10.82
C ALA A 246 9.01 -2.33 -11.49
N PHE A 247 8.56 -1.29 -10.79
CA PHE A 247 7.61 -0.28 -11.28
C PHE A 247 6.21 -0.77 -11.65
N ASN A 248 5.89 -2.05 -11.47
CA ASN A 248 4.57 -2.60 -11.79
C ASN A 248 3.44 -1.93 -10.99
N ASP A 249 3.64 -1.73 -9.69
CA ASP A 249 2.71 -1.05 -8.79
C ASP A 249 2.63 0.45 -9.07
N ILE A 250 3.75 1.08 -9.42
CA ILE A 250 3.80 2.50 -9.77
C ILE A 250 3.06 2.73 -11.10
N ASP A 251 3.35 1.92 -12.12
CA ASP A 251 2.63 1.95 -13.41
C ASP A 251 1.12 1.79 -13.22
N PHE A 252 0.72 0.81 -12.41
CA PHE A 252 -0.68 0.56 -12.09
C PHE A 252 -1.35 1.77 -11.44
N CYS A 253 -0.70 2.37 -10.42
CA CYS A 253 -1.21 3.55 -9.74
C CYS A 253 -1.29 4.77 -10.68
N MET A 254 -0.31 4.96 -11.56
CA MET A 254 -0.33 6.05 -12.55
C MET A 254 -1.44 5.85 -13.58
N LYS A 255 -1.74 4.62 -14.00
CA LYS A 255 -2.91 4.33 -14.85
C LYS A 255 -4.22 4.69 -14.13
N LEU A 256 -4.36 4.39 -12.85
CA LEU A 256 -5.50 4.84 -12.05
C LEU A 256 -5.62 6.38 -12.06
N GLY A 257 -4.51 7.08 -11.90
CA GLY A 257 -4.45 8.55 -11.96
C GLY A 257 -4.93 9.13 -13.30
N GLN A 258 -4.61 8.50 -14.42
CA GLN A 258 -5.13 8.89 -15.76
C GLN A 258 -6.67 8.78 -15.81
N HIS A 259 -7.26 7.85 -15.07
CA HIS A 259 -8.72 7.69 -14.91
C HIS A 259 -9.30 8.56 -13.78
N LYS A 260 -8.53 9.55 -13.27
CA LYS A 260 -8.93 10.46 -12.18
C LYS A 260 -9.27 9.73 -10.88
N LYS A 261 -8.66 8.57 -10.66
CA LYS A 261 -8.73 7.83 -9.41
C LYS A 261 -7.54 8.22 -8.54
N LYS A 262 -7.83 8.49 -7.28
CA LYS A 262 -6.82 8.79 -6.27
C LYS A 262 -6.17 7.52 -5.77
N VAL A 263 -4.89 7.64 -5.43
CA VAL A 263 -4.14 6.63 -4.70
C VAL A 263 -3.86 7.18 -3.31
N VAL A 264 -4.24 6.45 -2.28
CA VAL A 264 -4.16 6.93 -0.90
C VAL A 264 -3.29 6.02 -0.05
N PHE A 265 -2.56 6.62 0.86
CA PHE A 265 -1.82 5.94 1.91
C PHE A 265 -2.56 6.10 3.23
N THR A 266 -2.65 5.04 4.04
CA THR A 266 -3.15 5.12 5.40
C THR A 266 -2.10 4.67 6.42
N PRO A 267 -1.80 5.50 7.44
CA PRO A 267 -0.87 5.13 8.50
C PRO A 267 -1.48 4.18 9.54
N TYR A 268 -2.78 3.89 9.43
CA TYR A 268 -3.53 3.09 10.41
C TYR A 268 -3.59 1.60 10.04
N ALA A 269 -3.34 1.23 8.78
CA ALA A 269 -3.07 -0.14 8.37
C ALA A 269 -1.55 -0.35 8.45
N GLN A 270 -1.08 -1.18 9.38
CA GLN A 270 0.34 -1.35 9.67
C GLN A 270 0.75 -2.82 9.57
N LEU A 271 1.85 -3.08 8.88
CA LEU A 271 2.45 -4.41 8.72
C LEU A 271 3.98 -4.31 8.77
N TYR A 272 4.65 -5.35 9.24
CA TYR A 272 6.05 -5.57 8.88
C TYR A 272 6.15 -6.13 7.47
N HIS A 273 7.19 -5.76 6.75
CA HIS A 273 7.56 -6.34 5.48
C HIS A 273 9.05 -6.73 5.53
N TYR A 274 9.29 -8.03 5.53
CA TYR A 274 10.61 -8.64 5.70
C TYR A 274 11.43 -8.66 4.42
N GLU A 275 11.27 -7.68 3.58
CA GLU A 275 11.79 -7.48 2.23
C GLU A 275 13.12 -8.21 1.91
N SER A 276 13.28 -8.59 0.65
CA SER A 276 14.49 -9.21 0.08
C SER A 276 14.83 -10.63 0.54
N LYS A 277 13.98 -11.28 1.33
CA LYS A 277 14.22 -12.67 1.72
C LYS A 277 14.05 -13.63 0.56
N SER A 278 13.02 -13.41 -0.27
CA SER A 278 12.68 -14.29 -1.39
C SER A 278 13.46 -13.98 -2.67
N ARG A 279 13.71 -12.70 -2.95
CA ARG A 279 14.32 -12.26 -4.22
C ARG A 279 15.79 -11.86 -4.10
N GLY A 280 16.24 -11.44 -2.92
CA GLY A 280 17.55 -10.82 -2.68
C GLY A 280 17.65 -9.42 -3.31
N MET A 281 18.82 -8.81 -3.20
CA MET A 281 19.10 -7.48 -3.77
C MET A 281 19.29 -7.54 -5.30
N GLU A 282 19.25 -6.38 -5.97
CA GLU A 282 19.53 -6.22 -7.40
C GLU A 282 21.06 -6.26 -7.65
N ASP A 283 21.71 -7.33 -7.22
CA ASP A 283 23.15 -7.49 -7.09
C ASP A 283 23.81 -8.33 -8.21
N THR A 284 23.02 -9.02 -9.04
CA THR A 284 23.57 -9.76 -10.18
C THR A 284 23.46 -8.99 -11.49
N PRO A 285 24.36 -9.24 -12.48
CA PRO A 285 24.31 -8.58 -13.79
C PRO A 285 22.96 -8.75 -14.50
N GLU A 286 22.32 -9.91 -14.38
CA GLU A 286 21.02 -10.21 -14.99
C GLU A 286 19.91 -9.37 -14.36
N LYS A 287 19.90 -9.25 -13.02
CA LYS A 287 18.93 -8.43 -12.29
C LYS A 287 19.12 -6.95 -12.61
N GLN A 288 20.36 -6.46 -12.66
CA GLN A 288 20.67 -5.08 -13.03
C GLN A 288 20.26 -4.78 -14.47
N LEU A 289 20.50 -5.71 -15.42
CA LEU A 289 20.07 -5.54 -16.80
C LEU A 289 18.55 -5.50 -16.93
N ARG A 290 17.84 -6.36 -16.20
CA ARG A 290 16.37 -6.34 -16.14
C ARG A 290 15.88 -5.01 -15.56
N PHE A 291 16.39 -4.57 -14.42
CA PHE A 291 16.02 -3.30 -13.79
C PHE A 291 16.22 -2.13 -14.75
N LYS A 292 17.36 -2.08 -15.44
CA LYS A 292 17.64 -1.06 -16.46
C LYS A 292 16.62 -1.09 -17.61
N LYS A 293 16.21 -2.27 -18.06
CA LYS A 293 15.18 -2.39 -19.12
C LYS A 293 13.84 -1.88 -18.63
N GLU A 294 13.43 -2.23 -17.41
CA GLU A 294 12.18 -1.78 -16.81
C GLU A 294 12.20 -0.26 -16.57
N THR A 295 13.35 0.31 -16.18
CA THR A 295 13.56 1.76 -16.07
C THR A 295 13.33 2.47 -17.41
N LEU A 296 13.98 2.00 -18.48
CA LEU A 296 13.82 2.58 -19.82
C LEU A 296 12.37 2.44 -20.34
N LEU A 297 11.72 1.33 -20.05
CA LEU A 297 10.30 1.13 -20.37
C LEU A 297 9.42 2.15 -19.64
N PHE A 298 9.67 2.34 -18.34
CA PHE A 298 8.92 3.28 -17.51
C PHE A 298 9.11 4.73 -18.00
N GLU A 299 10.35 5.14 -18.28
CA GLU A 299 10.65 6.45 -18.84
C GLU A 299 9.98 6.66 -20.21
N LYS A 300 9.99 5.66 -21.09
CA LYS A 300 9.31 5.71 -22.38
C LYS A 300 7.80 5.89 -22.21
N LYS A 301 7.19 5.19 -21.26
CA LYS A 301 5.74 5.23 -21.02
C LYS A 301 5.30 6.50 -20.30
N TRP A 302 6.05 6.92 -19.26
CA TRP A 302 5.67 7.97 -18.33
C TRP A 302 6.58 9.21 -18.33
N GLY A 303 7.46 9.35 -19.31
CA GLY A 303 8.44 10.45 -19.37
C GLY A 303 7.82 11.84 -19.33
N LYS A 304 6.62 12.01 -19.88
CA LYS A 304 5.91 13.30 -19.82
C LYS A 304 5.43 13.64 -18.43
N GLU A 305 4.96 12.65 -17.70
CA GLU A 305 4.50 12.75 -16.31
C GLU A 305 5.68 12.99 -15.37
N LEU A 306 6.78 12.25 -15.55
CA LEU A 306 8.03 12.46 -14.83
C LEU A 306 8.55 13.90 -14.99
N ALA A 307 8.52 14.43 -16.21
CA ALA A 307 8.97 15.81 -16.49
C ALA A 307 8.12 16.89 -15.81
N LYS A 308 6.85 16.62 -15.52
CA LYS A 308 5.95 17.53 -14.77
C LYS A 308 6.21 17.54 -13.26
N GLY A 309 6.87 16.49 -12.74
CA GLY A 309 7.00 16.25 -11.31
C GLY A 309 5.74 15.65 -10.68
N ASP A 310 5.86 15.26 -9.43
CA ASP A 310 4.78 14.63 -8.65
C ASP A 310 3.74 15.67 -8.23
N PRO A 311 2.44 15.49 -8.53
CA PRO A 311 1.38 16.45 -8.19
C PRO A 311 1.12 16.54 -6.67
N TYR A 312 1.55 15.56 -5.88
CA TYR A 312 1.36 15.50 -4.42
C TYR A 312 2.62 15.88 -3.64
N TYR A 313 3.70 16.29 -4.35
CA TYR A 313 4.98 16.64 -3.75
C TYR A 313 5.44 18.02 -4.22
N SER A 314 5.80 18.89 -3.26
CA SER A 314 6.18 20.27 -3.59
C SER A 314 7.48 20.30 -4.43
N PRO A 315 7.55 21.08 -5.51
CA PRO A 315 8.76 21.23 -6.31
C PRO A 315 9.93 21.88 -5.54
N ASN A 316 9.64 22.51 -4.37
CA ASN A 316 10.65 23.10 -3.50
C ASN A 316 11.32 22.09 -2.55
N LEU A 317 10.81 20.85 -2.52
CA LEU A 317 11.38 19.77 -1.71
C LEU A 317 12.35 18.92 -2.53
N SER A 318 13.32 18.33 -1.84
CA SER A 318 14.33 17.46 -2.45
C SER A 318 13.70 16.23 -3.08
N VAL A 319 14.11 15.91 -4.30
CA VAL A 319 13.79 14.65 -5.00
C VAL A 319 14.98 13.66 -4.96
N THR A 320 16.05 14.01 -4.26
CA THR A 320 17.17 13.09 -3.98
C THR A 320 17.00 12.44 -2.62
N GLU A 321 16.52 13.23 -1.62
CA GLU A 321 16.25 12.77 -0.27
C GLU A 321 14.74 12.59 -0.07
N GLY A 322 14.34 11.44 0.45
CA GLY A 322 12.92 11.12 0.68
C GLY A 322 12.35 11.66 2.00
N ASP A 323 12.95 12.65 2.60
CA ASP A 323 12.63 13.19 3.94
C ASP A 323 11.87 14.51 3.93
N CYS A 324 11.55 15.04 2.74
CA CYS A 324 10.98 16.38 2.53
C CYS A 324 11.90 17.55 2.96
N SER A 325 13.21 17.38 2.98
CA SER A 325 14.15 18.47 3.09
C SER A 325 14.00 19.44 1.91
N LEU A 326 14.47 20.69 2.08
CA LEU A 326 14.45 21.67 1.00
C LEU A 326 15.36 21.23 -0.14
N ARG A 327 14.92 21.49 -1.36
CA ARG A 327 15.73 21.26 -2.55
C ARG A 327 16.91 22.22 -2.54
N GLU A 328 18.11 21.68 -2.70
CA GLU A 328 19.31 22.50 -2.96
C GLU A 328 19.19 23.14 -4.34
N VAL A 329 19.52 24.41 -4.42
CA VAL A 329 19.44 25.23 -5.65
C VAL A 329 20.70 25.07 -6.49
#